data_64a46f6349540217d0f292fc140c724a
#
_entry.id   64a46f6349540217d0f292fc140c724a
#
_cell.length_a   1.000
_cell.length_b   1.000
_cell.length_c   1.000
_cell.angle_alpha   90.00
_cell.angle_beta   90.00
_cell.angle_gamma   90.00
#
_symmetry.space_group_name_H-M   'P 1'
#
loop_
_entity.id
_entity.type
_entity.pdbx_description
1 polymer ?
#
loop_
_entity_poly.entity_id
_entity_poly.type
_entity_poly.pdbx_seq_one_letter_code
_entity_poly.pdbx_strand_id
1 'polypeptide(L)'
;MPVTAPAPQASFLFRVRVFVGLLLGLRRHDLRSSRTWINTMYPGKSLISRYLNFIGWSLDQMWCKIPDSLMTTTFAPHVSRTPFWLMQGNPLENHPWKALPQTKLPAHAYVVVIGAGFTGGSLAYHWGRSAPTDGSLKMAVLDMGDAASGSSGRNEGLVVMGRYCYMVYGTVLKHLHVVRPDLAPMDREQLARQFGIAYSKAAYRNGDLVEQTIQSNGFDCEYAREGWVQARDVDQQQSLADSVRMAQETGMTDWTSVTPQEVERLSGMKVKHNAGFSIAAASFHPAKWVWSLLTSAMRSGRVEFYSRTKVLKVERNGDGYRVHTSRGVIEADHVVNATEAYTPLLHPQFHDRILPTQTQAASGLGGPENIKPHVAISGTRAFFAKHHDAVLIGSDATRVPDREAGIIQPSRFITKFLLGEMESYYGPYRYQITNEWSGTVGFTPDEFPIVGVMDDHRQYIIGGMAGSGTAVSFNGGRCIVNRILGKTDEPDDYPPEYFSPTRLLDPLNHQWPDAER
;
A
#
# COMPACT_ATOMS: atom_id res chain seq x y z
N MET A 1 -29.06 5.43 -30.88
CA MET A 1 -28.67 5.24 -29.48
C MET A 1 -29.78 4.46 -28.82
N PRO A 2 -29.57 3.24 -28.32
CA PRO A 2 -30.63 2.56 -27.59
C PRO A 2 -30.70 3.18 -26.19
N VAL A 3 -31.86 3.74 -25.87
CA VAL A 3 -32.22 4.16 -24.52
C VAL A 3 -32.16 2.91 -23.64
N THR A 4 -31.19 2.84 -22.76
CA THR A 4 -31.11 1.74 -21.79
C THR A 4 -32.29 1.88 -20.83
N ALA A 5 -33.21 0.92 -20.84
CA ALA A 5 -34.28 0.86 -19.86
C ALA A 5 -33.67 0.85 -18.45
N PRO A 6 -34.27 1.54 -17.47
CA PRO A 6 -33.80 1.50 -16.08
C PRO A 6 -33.74 0.05 -15.61
N ALA A 7 -32.68 -0.28 -14.87
CA ALA A 7 -32.53 -1.62 -14.30
C ALA A 7 -33.75 -1.96 -13.44
N PRO A 8 -34.34 -3.16 -13.55
CA PRO A 8 -35.53 -3.52 -12.79
C PRO A 8 -35.19 -3.53 -11.29
N GLN A 9 -36.06 -2.89 -10.49
CA GLN A 9 -35.95 -2.95 -9.03
C GLN A 9 -35.97 -4.42 -8.56
N ALA A 10 -35.01 -4.74 -7.73
CA ALA A 10 -34.83 -6.09 -7.22
C ALA A 10 -36.02 -6.53 -6.35
N SER A 11 -36.67 -7.61 -6.73
CA SER A 11 -37.72 -8.20 -5.91
C SER A 11 -37.21 -8.71 -4.56
N PHE A 12 -38.05 -8.72 -3.54
CA PHE A 12 -37.75 -9.27 -2.22
C PHE A 12 -37.11 -10.68 -2.28
N LEU A 13 -37.69 -11.58 -3.04
CA LEU A 13 -37.21 -12.97 -3.20
C LEU A 13 -35.80 -13.00 -3.80
N PHE A 14 -35.51 -12.12 -4.72
CA PHE A 14 -34.19 -12.05 -5.30
C PHE A 14 -33.15 -11.56 -4.29
N ARG A 15 -33.44 -10.51 -3.48
CA ARG A 15 -32.58 -10.04 -2.40
C ARG A 15 -32.28 -11.15 -1.39
N VAL A 16 -33.31 -11.91 -0.98
CA VAL A 16 -33.17 -13.09 -0.12
C VAL A 16 -32.24 -14.14 -0.76
N ARG A 17 -32.44 -14.45 -2.05
CA ARG A 17 -31.60 -15.41 -2.77
C ARG A 17 -30.14 -14.97 -2.84
N VAL A 18 -29.89 -13.69 -3.10
CA VAL A 18 -28.52 -13.13 -3.10
C VAL A 18 -27.90 -13.25 -1.70
N PHE A 19 -28.64 -12.91 -0.66
CA PHE A 19 -28.16 -13.00 0.72
C PHE A 19 -27.83 -14.44 1.13
N VAL A 20 -28.71 -15.38 0.84
CA VAL A 20 -28.48 -16.82 1.11
C VAL A 20 -27.27 -17.30 0.31
N GLY A 21 -27.14 -16.93 -0.96
CA GLY A 21 -25.98 -17.26 -1.78
C GLY A 21 -24.68 -16.69 -1.22
N LEU A 22 -24.72 -15.49 -0.62
CA LEU A 22 -23.58 -14.90 0.09
C LEU A 22 -23.20 -15.69 1.33
N LEU A 23 -24.18 -16.03 2.17
CA LEU A 23 -23.95 -16.84 3.37
C LEU A 23 -23.36 -18.22 3.05
N LEU A 24 -23.91 -18.90 2.03
CA LEU A 24 -23.41 -20.19 1.58
C LEU A 24 -22.02 -20.11 0.92
N GLY A 25 -21.65 -18.94 0.41
CA GLY A 25 -20.33 -18.67 -0.16
C GLY A 25 -19.26 -18.29 0.87
N LEU A 26 -19.61 -18.11 2.16
CA LEU A 26 -18.65 -17.78 3.22
C LEU A 26 -17.61 -18.90 3.41
N ARG A 27 -16.36 -18.50 3.51
CA ARG A 27 -15.22 -19.40 3.76
C ARG A 27 -14.76 -19.25 5.20
N ARG A 28 -13.90 -20.18 5.63
CA ARG A 28 -13.30 -20.12 6.98
C ARG A 28 -12.64 -18.78 7.30
N HIS A 29 -11.99 -18.19 6.30
CA HIS A 29 -11.40 -16.86 6.39
C HIS A 29 -12.47 -15.77 6.61
N ASP A 30 -13.55 -15.76 5.83
CA ASP A 30 -14.64 -14.78 5.97
C ASP A 30 -15.27 -14.83 7.36
N LEU A 31 -15.41 -16.02 7.93
CA LEU A 31 -15.92 -16.22 9.30
C LEU A 31 -14.98 -15.64 10.35
N ARG A 32 -13.66 -15.82 10.20
CA ARG A 32 -12.67 -15.21 11.10
C ARG A 32 -12.71 -13.68 11.01
N SER A 33 -12.66 -13.15 9.79
CA SER A 33 -12.71 -11.72 9.53
C SER A 33 -13.98 -11.09 10.08
N SER A 34 -15.13 -11.73 9.86
CA SER A 34 -16.42 -11.28 10.42
C SER A 34 -16.41 -11.27 11.94
N ARG A 35 -15.84 -12.27 12.60
CA ARG A 35 -15.73 -12.32 14.06
C ARG A 35 -14.86 -11.19 14.60
N THR A 36 -13.72 -10.95 13.98
CA THR A 36 -12.81 -9.85 14.35
C THR A 36 -13.52 -8.51 14.18
N TRP A 37 -14.17 -8.30 13.05
CA TRP A 37 -14.93 -7.08 12.75
C TRP A 37 -16.06 -6.84 13.75
N ILE A 38 -16.87 -7.87 14.07
CA ILE A 38 -17.95 -7.80 15.08
C ILE A 38 -17.38 -7.38 16.44
N ASN A 39 -16.24 -7.94 16.84
CA ASN A 39 -15.59 -7.62 18.10
C ASN A 39 -15.09 -6.17 18.15
N THR A 40 -14.58 -5.67 17.02
CA THR A 40 -14.06 -4.31 16.89
C THR A 40 -15.18 -3.27 16.84
N MET A 41 -16.27 -3.56 16.12
CA MET A 41 -17.39 -2.63 15.94
C MET A 41 -18.29 -2.48 17.17
N TYR A 42 -18.35 -3.51 18.01
CA TYR A 42 -19.23 -3.51 19.20
C TYR A 42 -18.46 -3.78 20.50
N PRO A 43 -17.45 -2.95 20.84
CA PRO A 43 -16.68 -3.13 22.08
C PRO A 43 -17.59 -2.97 23.30
N GLY A 44 -17.30 -3.73 24.37
CA GLY A 44 -18.06 -3.62 25.63
C GLY A 44 -19.42 -4.34 25.66
N LYS A 45 -19.96 -4.81 24.53
CA LYS A 45 -21.22 -5.57 24.49
C LYS A 45 -20.96 -7.08 24.75
N SER A 46 -21.98 -7.75 25.32
CA SER A 46 -21.93 -9.22 25.44
C SER A 46 -21.85 -9.88 24.05
N LEU A 47 -21.34 -11.11 23.99
CA LEU A 47 -21.16 -11.84 22.73
C LEU A 47 -22.49 -11.98 21.96
N ILE A 48 -23.59 -12.33 22.65
CA ILE A 48 -24.92 -12.44 22.05
C ILE A 48 -25.36 -11.10 21.47
N SER A 49 -25.22 -10.01 22.22
CA SER A 49 -25.58 -8.68 21.78
C SER A 49 -24.78 -8.24 20.55
N ARG A 50 -23.48 -8.58 20.47
CA ARG A 50 -22.63 -8.29 19.30
C ARG A 50 -23.17 -8.97 18.05
N TYR A 51 -23.49 -10.25 18.13
CA TYR A 51 -24.01 -11.01 16.99
C TYR A 51 -25.41 -10.52 16.57
N LEU A 52 -26.31 -10.20 17.51
CA LEU A 52 -27.63 -9.64 17.19
C LEU A 52 -27.53 -8.29 16.49
N ASN A 53 -26.64 -7.40 16.95
CA ASN A 53 -26.38 -6.13 16.28
C ASN A 53 -25.79 -6.32 14.88
N PHE A 54 -24.87 -7.30 14.71
CA PHE A 54 -24.32 -7.63 13.41
C PHE A 54 -25.39 -8.18 12.43
N ILE A 55 -26.26 -9.06 12.90
CA ILE A 55 -27.39 -9.57 12.10
C ILE A 55 -28.31 -8.42 11.70
N GLY A 56 -28.68 -7.55 12.65
CA GLY A 56 -29.50 -6.37 12.37
C GLY A 56 -28.86 -5.45 11.33
N TRP A 57 -27.58 -5.14 11.49
CA TRP A 57 -26.83 -4.38 10.52
C TRP A 57 -26.75 -5.08 9.15
N SER A 58 -26.52 -6.38 9.11
CA SER A 58 -26.46 -7.16 7.86
C SER A 58 -27.80 -7.16 7.13
N LEU A 59 -28.91 -7.26 7.85
CA LEU A 59 -30.26 -7.16 7.31
C LEU A 59 -30.55 -5.76 6.76
N ASP A 60 -30.16 -4.71 7.46
CA ASP A 60 -30.26 -3.32 6.99
C ASP A 60 -29.44 -3.11 5.71
N GLN A 61 -28.19 -3.57 5.68
CA GLN A 61 -27.36 -3.50 4.46
C GLN A 61 -28.02 -4.26 3.30
N MET A 62 -28.56 -5.44 3.54
CA MET A 62 -29.24 -6.23 2.52
C MET A 62 -30.50 -5.53 1.99
N TRP A 63 -31.27 -4.91 2.88
CA TRP A 63 -32.58 -4.32 2.54
C TRP A 63 -32.48 -2.94 1.92
N CYS A 64 -31.61 -2.10 2.49
CA CYS A 64 -31.53 -0.70 2.13
C CYS A 64 -30.37 -0.38 1.18
N LYS A 65 -29.36 -1.25 1.13
CA LYS A 65 -28.09 -0.95 0.47
C LYS A 65 -27.54 -2.01 -0.48
N ILE A 66 -28.31 -3.08 -0.79
CA ILE A 66 -27.90 -3.91 -1.93
C ILE A 66 -28.20 -3.11 -3.20
N PRO A 67 -27.15 -2.63 -3.87
CA PRO A 67 -27.31 -1.81 -5.07
C PRO A 67 -27.86 -2.61 -6.23
N ASP A 68 -28.53 -1.96 -7.16
CA ASP A 68 -29.04 -2.59 -8.37
C ASP A 68 -27.91 -3.12 -9.27
N SER A 69 -26.69 -2.54 -9.19
CA SER A 69 -25.51 -3.06 -9.88
C SER A 69 -25.11 -4.47 -9.43
N LEU A 70 -25.35 -4.82 -8.16
CA LEU A 70 -25.16 -6.21 -7.70
C LEU A 70 -26.06 -7.21 -8.40
N MET A 71 -27.14 -6.73 -8.98
CA MET A 71 -28.11 -7.51 -9.71
C MET A 71 -27.69 -7.73 -11.17
N THR A 72 -26.96 -6.76 -11.71
CA THR A 72 -26.45 -6.76 -13.09
C THR A 72 -25.00 -7.16 -13.20
N THR A 73 -24.27 -7.18 -12.07
CA THR A 73 -22.88 -7.64 -12.03
C THR A 73 -22.80 -9.15 -12.09
N THR A 74 -22.05 -9.64 -13.05
CA THR A 74 -21.75 -11.05 -13.22
C THR A 74 -20.29 -11.33 -12.88
N PHE A 75 -20.05 -12.56 -12.44
CA PHE A 75 -18.68 -13.07 -12.36
C PHE A 75 -18.40 -13.87 -13.63
N ALA A 76 -17.21 -13.73 -14.19
CA ALA A 76 -16.77 -14.58 -15.26
C ALA A 76 -16.83 -16.05 -14.83
N PRO A 77 -17.04 -17.01 -15.75
CA PRO A 77 -17.06 -18.45 -15.41
C PRO A 77 -15.81 -18.88 -14.64
N HIS A 78 -14.67 -18.29 -14.96
CA HIS A 78 -13.38 -18.51 -14.30
C HIS A 78 -12.82 -17.17 -13.83
N VAL A 79 -13.06 -16.82 -12.56
CA VAL A 79 -12.47 -15.64 -11.95
C VAL A 79 -11.02 -15.95 -11.55
N SER A 80 -10.07 -15.22 -12.13
CA SER A 80 -8.66 -15.36 -11.81
C SER A 80 -8.34 -14.84 -10.40
N ARG A 81 -7.38 -15.49 -9.73
CA ARG A 81 -6.80 -15.05 -8.46
C ARG A 81 -5.50 -14.25 -8.66
N THR A 82 -5.03 -14.21 -9.90
CA THR A 82 -3.87 -13.40 -10.26
C THR A 82 -4.30 -11.94 -10.30
N PRO A 83 -3.60 -11.03 -9.63
CA PRO A 83 -3.83 -9.61 -9.73
C PRO A 83 -3.76 -9.12 -11.17
N PHE A 84 -4.59 -8.14 -11.52
CA PHE A 84 -4.66 -7.55 -12.86
C PHE A 84 -3.27 -7.17 -13.38
N TRP A 85 -2.47 -6.49 -12.57
CA TRP A 85 -1.14 -6.02 -12.94
C TRP A 85 -0.13 -7.13 -13.28
N LEU A 86 -0.29 -8.30 -12.65
CA LEU A 86 0.64 -9.43 -12.84
C LEU A 86 0.29 -10.29 -14.06
N MET A 87 -0.84 -10.03 -14.71
CA MET A 87 -1.24 -10.74 -15.93
C MET A 87 -0.65 -10.11 -17.21
N GLN A 88 -0.03 -8.95 -17.13
CA GLN A 88 0.34 -8.15 -18.29
C GLN A 88 1.80 -8.32 -18.75
N GLY A 89 2.30 -9.52 -18.66
CA GLY A 89 3.61 -9.87 -19.24
C GLY A 89 4.79 -9.45 -18.38
N ASN A 90 5.21 -10.33 -17.48
CA ASN A 90 6.40 -10.13 -16.67
C ASN A 90 7.67 -10.37 -17.51
N PRO A 91 8.53 -9.37 -17.81
CA PRO A 91 9.78 -9.56 -18.56
C PRO A 91 10.78 -10.42 -17.81
N LEU A 92 10.60 -10.61 -16.49
CA LEU A 92 11.43 -11.46 -15.64
C LEU A 92 10.86 -12.87 -15.48
N GLU A 93 9.77 -13.22 -16.18
CA GLU A 93 9.11 -14.53 -16.03
C GLU A 93 10.05 -15.69 -16.35
N ASN A 94 10.86 -15.54 -17.39
CA ASN A 94 11.83 -16.55 -17.81
C ASN A 94 13.24 -16.29 -17.25
N HIS A 95 13.36 -15.46 -16.21
CA HIS A 95 14.64 -15.20 -15.58
C HIS A 95 15.25 -16.51 -15.06
N PRO A 96 16.57 -16.77 -15.29
CA PRO A 96 17.20 -18.07 -15.02
C PRO A 96 16.97 -18.59 -13.60
N TRP A 97 16.93 -17.71 -12.60
CA TRP A 97 16.74 -18.08 -11.19
C TRP A 97 15.35 -18.65 -10.89
N LYS A 98 14.35 -18.30 -11.69
CA LYS A 98 13.02 -18.89 -11.59
C LYS A 98 12.97 -20.29 -12.19
N ALA A 99 13.62 -20.48 -13.35
CA ALA A 99 13.58 -21.71 -14.10
C ALA A 99 14.57 -22.76 -13.59
N LEU A 100 15.67 -22.34 -12.94
CA LEU A 100 16.78 -23.20 -12.52
C LEU A 100 16.95 -23.20 -10.99
N PRO A 101 16.11 -23.97 -10.25
CA PRO A 101 16.21 -24.02 -8.78
C PRO A 101 17.57 -24.56 -8.28
N GLN A 102 18.34 -25.26 -9.13
CA GLN A 102 19.69 -25.73 -8.82
C GLN A 102 20.77 -24.65 -9.01
N THR A 103 20.45 -23.50 -9.61
CA THR A 103 21.43 -22.43 -9.77
C THR A 103 21.88 -21.97 -8.38
N LYS A 104 23.20 -22.02 -8.15
CA LYS A 104 23.78 -21.68 -6.85
C LYS A 104 23.64 -20.18 -6.59
N LEU A 105 23.30 -19.87 -5.35
CA LEU A 105 23.42 -18.52 -4.84
C LEU A 105 24.90 -18.12 -4.74
N PRO A 106 25.24 -16.82 -4.80
CA PRO A 106 26.60 -16.37 -4.51
C PRO A 106 26.97 -16.73 -3.07
N ALA A 107 28.22 -17.10 -2.85
CA ALA A 107 28.73 -17.34 -1.49
C ALA A 107 28.72 -16.06 -0.66
N HIS A 108 28.94 -14.90 -1.31
CA HIS A 108 28.98 -13.60 -0.68
C HIS A 108 28.34 -12.54 -1.58
N ALA A 109 27.68 -11.56 -0.94
CA ALA A 109 27.23 -10.32 -1.55
C ALA A 109 27.49 -9.16 -0.60
N TYR A 110 27.95 -8.02 -1.11
CA TYR A 110 28.17 -6.85 -0.27
C TYR A 110 26.87 -6.35 0.37
N VAL A 111 25.75 -6.38 -0.38
CA VAL A 111 24.43 -6.08 0.13
C VAL A 111 23.48 -7.21 -0.23
N VAL A 112 22.74 -7.73 0.76
CA VAL A 112 21.57 -8.58 0.54
C VAL A 112 20.31 -7.80 0.82
N VAL A 113 19.42 -7.69 -0.18
CA VAL A 113 18.08 -7.10 -0.05
C VAL A 113 17.05 -8.21 0.01
N ILE A 114 16.18 -8.17 1.01
CA ILE A 114 15.12 -9.18 1.23
C ILE A 114 13.77 -8.59 0.84
N GLY A 115 13.22 -9.03 -0.29
CA GLY A 115 12.00 -8.55 -0.91
C GLY A 115 12.27 -7.82 -2.23
N ALA A 116 11.53 -8.17 -3.30
CA ALA A 116 11.61 -7.58 -4.64
C ALA A 116 10.29 -6.90 -5.05
N GLY A 117 9.70 -6.16 -4.11
CA GLY A 117 8.60 -5.22 -4.34
C GLY A 117 9.11 -3.82 -4.71
N PHE A 118 8.29 -2.80 -4.47
CA PHE A 118 8.68 -1.39 -4.69
C PHE A 118 10.01 -1.04 -4.03
N THR A 119 10.16 -1.41 -2.77
CA THR A 119 11.35 -1.11 -1.98
C THR A 119 12.59 -1.82 -2.51
N GLY A 120 12.51 -3.13 -2.74
CA GLY A 120 13.65 -3.90 -3.25
C GLY A 120 14.04 -3.49 -4.67
N GLY A 121 13.07 -3.22 -5.54
CA GLY A 121 13.32 -2.67 -6.88
C GLY A 121 14.00 -1.30 -6.83
N SER A 122 13.58 -0.43 -5.89
CA SER A 122 14.17 0.89 -5.68
C SER A 122 15.61 0.81 -5.18
N LEU A 123 15.88 -0.02 -4.17
CA LEU A 123 17.22 -0.27 -3.66
C LEU A 123 18.14 -0.78 -4.77
N ALA A 124 17.67 -1.77 -5.54
CA ALA A 124 18.40 -2.32 -6.67
C ALA A 124 18.75 -1.25 -7.71
N TYR A 125 17.76 -0.43 -8.11
CA TYR A 125 17.94 0.62 -9.10
C TYR A 125 18.98 1.65 -8.64
N HIS A 126 18.84 2.18 -7.43
CA HIS A 126 19.77 3.17 -6.90
C HIS A 126 21.16 2.59 -6.70
N TRP A 127 21.29 1.33 -6.27
CA TRP A 127 22.57 0.62 -6.20
C TRP A 127 23.22 0.50 -7.57
N GLY A 128 22.45 0.04 -8.57
CA GLY A 128 22.91 -0.10 -9.93
C GLY A 128 23.40 1.21 -10.57
N ARG A 129 22.99 2.37 -10.04
CA ARG A 129 23.45 3.68 -10.52
C ARG A 129 24.56 4.29 -9.70
N SER A 130 24.64 3.98 -8.41
CA SER A 130 25.46 4.73 -7.45
C SER A 130 26.67 3.97 -6.92
N ALA A 131 26.63 2.63 -6.94
CA ALA A 131 27.75 1.79 -6.49
C ALA A 131 28.95 1.89 -7.45
N PRO A 132 30.19 1.64 -6.97
CA PRO A 132 31.38 1.63 -7.80
C PRO A 132 31.27 0.72 -9.04
N THR A 133 31.87 1.13 -10.13
CA THR A 133 31.76 0.44 -11.42
C THR A 133 32.74 -0.73 -11.59
N ASP A 134 33.69 -0.88 -10.69
CA ASP A 134 34.70 -1.94 -10.67
C ASP A 134 34.12 -3.35 -10.36
N GLY A 135 32.83 -3.42 -9.99
CA GLY A 135 32.15 -4.66 -9.68
C GLY A 135 32.52 -5.26 -8.32
N SER A 136 33.30 -4.55 -7.49
CA SER A 136 33.72 -5.02 -6.15
C SER A 136 32.52 -5.15 -5.19
N LEU A 137 31.52 -4.29 -5.33
CA LEU A 137 30.36 -4.23 -4.45
C LEU A 137 29.11 -4.77 -5.16
N LYS A 138 28.81 -6.04 -4.97
CA LYS A 138 27.62 -6.72 -5.52
C LYS A 138 26.43 -6.65 -4.57
N MET A 139 25.24 -6.44 -5.12
CA MET A 139 23.96 -6.55 -4.42
C MET A 139 23.20 -7.79 -4.90
N ALA A 140 22.73 -8.60 -3.96
CA ALA A 140 21.79 -9.70 -4.22
C ALA A 140 20.40 -9.33 -3.71
N VAL A 141 19.41 -9.31 -4.59
CA VAL A 141 18.00 -9.11 -4.25
C VAL A 141 17.31 -10.47 -4.20
N LEU A 142 16.71 -10.81 -3.07
CA LEU A 142 16.05 -12.10 -2.84
C LEU A 142 14.55 -11.88 -2.67
N ASP A 143 13.72 -12.72 -3.28
CA ASP A 143 12.29 -12.74 -3.02
C ASP A 143 11.76 -14.17 -2.87
N MET A 144 10.83 -14.39 -1.95
CA MET A 144 10.19 -15.70 -1.78
C MET A 144 9.24 -16.06 -2.92
N GLY A 145 8.79 -15.09 -3.68
CA GLY A 145 7.97 -15.22 -4.87
C GLY A 145 8.67 -14.67 -6.13
N ASP A 146 7.88 -14.16 -7.05
CA ASP A 146 8.36 -13.46 -8.23
C ASP A 146 8.43 -11.93 -7.95
N ALA A 147 9.18 -11.18 -8.75
CA ALA A 147 9.24 -9.72 -8.63
C ALA A 147 7.84 -9.09 -8.69
N ALA A 148 7.56 -8.16 -7.82
CA ALA A 148 6.27 -7.49 -7.64
C ALA A 148 5.10 -8.40 -7.19
N SER A 149 5.33 -9.67 -6.85
CA SER A 149 4.24 -10.60 -6.50
C SER A 149 3.56 -10.33 -5.14
N GLY A 150 4.19 -9.53 -4.27
CA GLY A 150 3.63 -9.03 -3.02
C GLY A 150 2.65 -7.87 -3.22
N SER A 151 2.45 -7.03 -2.19
CA SER A 151 1.56 -5.86 -2.22
C SER A 151 1.85 -4.88 -3.36
N SER A 152 3.08 -4.84 -3.85
CA SER A 152 3.50 -3.98 -4.97
C SER A 152 2.80 -4.28 -6.30
N GLY A 153 2.41 -5.51 -6.57
CA GLY A 153 1.62 -5.87 -7.75
C GLY A 153 0.16 -6.15 -7.43
N ARG A 154 -0.35 -5.69 -6.26
CA ARG A 154 -1.69 -5.97 -5.76
C ARG A 154 -2.49 -4.74 -5.37
N ASN A 155 -1.89 -3.56 -5.53
CA ASN A 155 -2.49 -2.26 -5.21
C ASN A 155 -3.29 -1.69 -6.40
N GLU A 156 -3.77 -0.47 -6.25
CA GLU A 156 -4.63 0.22 -7.22
C GLU A 156 -3.86 0.94 -8.33
N GLY A 157 -2.53 0.93 -8.31
CA GLY A 157 -1.70 1.60 -9.31
C GLY A 157 -1.64 3.12 -9.14
N LEU A 158 -1.64 3.60 -7.90
CA LEU A 158 -1.58 5.01 -7.59
C LEU A 158 -0.21 5.41 -7.03
N VAL A 159 0.32 6.54 -7.48
CA VAL A 159 1.47 7.23 -6.89
C VAL A 159 0.92 8.46 -6.19
N VAL A 160 0.57 8.30 -4.94
CA VAL A 160 0.05 9.38 -4.10
C VAL A 160 1.14 9.87 -3.14
N MET A 161 1.01 11.09 -2.62
CA MET A 161 1.93 11.62 -1.62
C MET A 161 1.68 11.02 -0.22
N GLY A 162 1.15 9.79 -0.18
CA GLY A 162 0.73 9.12 1.02
C GLY A 162 -0.43 9.87 1.68
N ARG A 163 -0.24 10.21 2.96
CA ARG A 163 -1.20 11.05 3.69
C ARG A 163 -0.72 12.49 3.69
N TYR A 164 -1.63 13.44 3.52
CA TYR A 164 -1.29 14.86 3.63
C TYR A 164 -0.92 15.25 5.08
N CYS A 165 -0.15 16.31 5.23
CA CYS A 165 0.51 16.71 6.46
C CYS A 165 -0.42 16.74 7.70
N TYR A 166 -1.65 17.21 7.57
CA TYR A 166 -2.61 17.26 8.67
C TYR A 166 -3.02 15.87 9.18
N MET A 167 -3.22 14.90 8.30
CA MET A 167 -3.52 13.52 8.73
C MET A 167 -2.32 12.89 9.43
N VAL A 168 -1.11 13.15 8.93
CA VAL A 168 0.12 12.70 9.57
C VAL A 168 0.21 13.27 10.97
N TYR A 169 0.08 14.58 11.10
CA TYR A 169 0.05 15.28 12.38
C TYR A 169 -0.95 14.66 13.36
N GLY A 170 -2.21 14.50 12.95
CA GLY A 170 -3.26 13.99 13.84
C GLY A 170 -3.03 12.55 14.29
N THR A 171 -2.52 11.69 13.41
CA THR A 171 -2.24 10.28 13.73
C THR A 171 -1.02 10.14 14.64
N VAL A 172 0.06 10.87 14.35
CA VAL A 172 1.28 10.87 15.17
C VAL A 172 1.00 11.47 16.56
N LEU A 173 0.26 12.58 16.62
CA LEU A 173 -0.13 13.19 17.91
C LEU A 173 -0.88 12.18 18.79
N LYS A 174 -1.85 11.47 18.22
CA LYS A 174 -2.58 10.42 18.91
C LYS A 174 -1.66 9.30 19.43
N HIS A 175 -0.67 8.91 18.64
CA HIS A 175 0.31 7.91 19.05
C HIS A 175 1.23 8.42 20.16
N LEU A 176 1.73 9.66 20.04
CA LEU A 176 2.58 10.29 21.06
C LEU A 176 1.88 10.43 22.43
N HIS A 177 0.58 10.64 22.46
CA HIS A 177 -0.18 10.62 23.72
C HIS A 177 -0.04 9.29 24.48
N VAL A 178 0.13 8.19 23.76
CA VAL A 178 0.27 6.85 24.35
C VAL A 178 1.72 6.54 24.73
N VAL A 179 2.65 6.84 23.83
CA VAL A 179 4.06 6.36 23.97
C VAL A 179 4.98 7.39 24.64
N ARG A 180 4.60 8.67 24.64
CA ARG A 180 5.34 9.78 25.24
C ARG A 180 4.46 10.64 26.16
N PRO A 181 3.83 10.02 27.18
CA PRO A 181 3.01 10.77 28.14
C PRO A 181 3.84 11.75 29.00
N ASP A 182 5.16 11.56 29.05
CA ASP A 182 6.14 12.40 29.74
C ASP A 182 6.32 13.78 29.12
N LEU A 183 6.10 13.93 27.80
CA LEU A 183 6.19 15.22 27.12
C LEU A 183 5.01 16.14 27.48
N ALA A 184 5.28 17.45 27.55
CA ALA A 184 4.21 18.44 27.65
C ALA A 184 3.27 18.41 26.43
N PRO A 185 1.99 18.78 26.54
CA PRO A 185 1.05 18.76 25.42
C PRO A 185 1.54 19.55 24.21
N MET A 186 2.10 20.75 24.41
CA MET A 186 2.64 21.61 23.34
C MET A 186 3.82 20.96 22.62
N ASP A 187 4.72 20.30 23.36
CA ASP A 187 5.88 19.62 22.76
C ASP A 187 5.44 18.45 21.89
N ARG A 188 4.41 17.68 22.32
CA ARG A 188 3.82 16.60 21.51
C ARG A 188 3.19 17.13 20.22
N GLU A 189 2.43 18.23 20.31
CA GLU A 189 1.81 18.88 19.13
C GLU A 189 2.87 19.35 18.14
N GLN A 190 3.92 20.00 18.63
CA GLN A 190 5.03 20.47 17.81
C GLN A 190 5.78 19.31 17.15
N LEU A 191 6.13 18.27 17.90
CA LEU A 191 6.79 17.08 17.39
C LEU A 191 5.93 16.37 16.32
N ALA A 192 4.63 16.22 16.56
CA ALA A 192 3.73 15.64 15.58
C ALA A 192 3.62 16.49 14.31
N ARG A 193 3.63 17.83 14.43
CA ARG A 193 3.64 18.75 13.28
C ARG A 193 4.92 18.64 12.48
N GLN A 194 6.07 18.62 13.13
CA GLN A 194 7.39 18.46 12.49
C GLN A 194 7.49 17.12 11.77
N PHE A 195 7.01 16.03 12.39
CA PHE A 195 6.92 14.73 11.75
C PHE A 195 6.08 14.77 10.47
N GLY A 196 4.90 15.42 10.53
CA GLY A 196 4.03 15.59 9.37
C GLY A 196 4.72 16.32 8.22
N ILE A 197 5.46 17.37 8.53
CA ILE A 197 6.24 18.15 7.54
C ILE A 197 7.37 17.30 6.94
N ALA A 198 8.15 16.61 7.77
CA ALA A 198 9.26 15.76 7.31
C ALA A 198 8.75 14.63 6.40
N TYR A 199 7.68 13.93 6.80
CA TYR A 199 7.06 12.89 5.98
C TYR A 199 6.57 13.43 4.64
N SER A 200 5.83 14.53 4.65
CA SER A 200 5.26 15.09 3.42
C SER A 200 6.35 15.53 2.44
N LYS A 201 7.39 16.23 2.92
CA LYS A 201 8.54 16.61 2.07
C LYS A 201 9.18 15.39 1.41
N ALA A 202 9.47 14.35 2.20
CA ALA A 202 10.06 13.12 1.69
C ALA A 202 9.14 12.40 0.68
N ALA A 203 7.81 12.43 0.88
CA ALA A 203 6.84 11.83 -0.01
C ALA A 203 6.69 12.62 -1.33
N TYR A 204 6.68 13.95 -1.30
CA TYR A 204 6.70 14.77 -2.51
C TYR A 204 7.97 14.53 -3.31
N ARG A 205 9.12 14.54 -2.64
CA ARG A 205 10.41 14.19 -3.27
C ARG A 205 10.37 12.81 -3.91
N ASN A 206 9.75 11.83 -3.25
CA ASN A 206 9.57 10.49 -3.81
C ASN A 206 8.77 10.51 -5.11
N GLY A 207 7.64 11.23 -5.16
CA GLY A 207 6.81 11.35 -6.37
C GLY A 207 7.57 11.96 -7.55
N ASP A 208 8.33 13.04 -7.31
CA ASP A 208 9.13 13.71 -8.33
C ASP A 208 10.27 12.82 -8.84
N LEU A 209 10.94 12.08 -7.95
CA LEU A 209 11.97 11.11 -8.33
C LEU A 209 11.41 9.94 -9.16
N VAL A 210 10.22 9.46 -8.86
CA VAL A 210 9.53 8.41 -9.65
C VAL A 210 9.27 8.93 -11.06
N GLU A 211 8.65 10.10 -11.21
CA GLU A 211 8.37 10.71 -12.51
C GLU A 211 9.65 10.93 -13.32
N GLN A 212 10.63 11.59 -12.72
CA GLN A 212 11.92 11.85 -13.36
C GLN A 212 12.61 10.56 -13.83
N THR A 213 12.51 9.50 -13.04
CA THR A 213 13.14 8.20 -13.37
C THR A 213 12.41 7.53 -14.52
N ILE A 214 11.08 7.55 -14.53
CA ILE A 214 10.28 7.00 -15.64
C ILE A 214 10.62 7.73 -16.94
N GLN A 215 10.60 9.06 -16.92
CA GLN A 215 10.86 9.89 -18.09
C GLN A 215 12.30 9.73 -18.61
N SER A 216 13.30 9.81 -17.72
CA SER A 216 14.71 9.77 -18.12
C SER A 216 15.18 8.41 -18.64
N ASN A 217 14.52 7.31 -18.24
CA ASN A 217 14.87 5.97 -18.71
C ASN A 217 13.89 5.43 -19.77
N GLY A 218 12.83 6.17 -20.10
CA GLY A 218 11.80 5.72 -21.04
C GLY A 218 11.06 4.46 -20.55
N PHE A 219 10.79 4.34 -19.25
CA PHE A 219 10.09 3.18 -18.71
C PHE A 219 8.62 3.20 -19.11
N ASP A 220 8.15 2.15 -19.76
CA ASP A 220 6.74 1.96 -20.09
C ASP A 220 5.95 1.49 -18.85
N CYS A 221 5.66 2.44 -17.95
CA CYS A 221 4.89 2.21 -16.73
C CYS A 221 3.48 2.79 -16.81
N GLU A 222 3.02 3.25 -18.01
CA GLU A 222 1.70 3.86 -18.20
C GLU A 222 1.44 5.01 -17.20
N TYR A 223 2.47 5.79 -16.92
CA TYR A 223 2.47 6.84 -15.91
C TYR A 223 1.72 8.07 -16.41
N ALA A 224 0.79 8.58 -15.58
CA ALA A 224 0.07 9.81 -15.82
C ALA A 224 -0.09 10.59 -14.50
N ARG A 225 0.38 11.85 -14.49
CA ARG A 225 0.28 12.75 -13.33
C ARG A 225 -0.89 13.72 -13.54
N GLU A 226 -2.11 13.21 -13.36
CA GLU A 226 -3.36 13.95 -13.52
C GLU A 226 -4.07 14.22 -12.18
N GLY A 227 -3.42 13.89 -11.08
CA GLY A 227 -3.87 14.19 -9.73
C GLY A 227 -4.65 13.06 -9.06
N TRP A 228 -5.09 13.37 -7.85
CA TRP A 228 -5.85 12.48 -6.96
C TRP A 228 -7.05 13.21 -6.38
N VAL A 229 -8.24 12.67 -6.63
CA VAL A 229 -9.50 13.10 -6.02
C VAL A 229 -9.83 12.19 -4.83
N GLN A 230 -10.12 12.77 -3.68
CA GLN A 230 -10.49 12.04 -2.49
C GLN A 230 -11.83 12.53 -1.93
N ALA A 231 -12.89 11.72 -2.10
CA ALA A 231 -14.22 12.03 -1.59
C ALA A 231 -14.22 12.15 -0.05
N ARG A 232 -15.06 13.03 0.46
CA ARG A 232 -15.24 13.29 1.90
C ARG A 232 -16.71 13.31 2.27
N ASP A 233 -17.05 12.65 3.37
CA ASP A 233 -18.39 12.72 3.95
C ASP A 233 -18.59 14.02 4.74
N VAL A 234 -19.82 14.28 5.18
CA VAL A 234 -20.17 15.52 5.89
C VAL A 234 -19.38 15.72 7.18
N ASP A 235 -19.12 14.65 7.92
CA ASP A 235 -18.35 14.65 9.17
C ASP A 235 -16.85 14.87 8.94
N GLN A 236 -16.37 14.75 7.72
CA GLN A 236 -14.97 14.95 7.33
C GLN A 236 -14.69 16.35 6.74
N GLN A 237 -15.70 17.21 6.57
CA GLN A 237 -15.52 18.52 5.95
C GLN A 237 -14.63 19.46 6.76
N GLN A 238 -14.75 19.45 8.09
CA GLN A 238 -13.86 20.24 8.95
C GLN A 238 -12.42 19.75 8.85
N SER A 239 -12.20 18.43 8.86
CA SER A 239 -10.86 17.83 8.67
C SER A 239 -10.26 18.18 7.30
N LEU A 240 -11.08 18.27 6.24
CA LEU A 240 -10.64 18.72 4.94
C LEU A 240 -10.18 20.19 4.98
N ALA A 241 -10.96 21.08 5.59
CA ALA A 241 -10.60 22.48 5.72
C ALA A 241 -9.30 22.68 6.53
N ASP A 242 -9.15 21.93 7.63
CA ASP A 242 -7.93 21.96 8.45
C ASP A 242 -6.72 21.41 7.67
N SER A 243 -6.92 20.40 6.84
CA SER A 243 -5.83 19.83 6.02
C SER A 243 -5.34 20.80 4.95
N VAL A 244 -6.25 21.52 4.29
CA VAL A 244 -5.91 22.55 3.29
C VAL A 244 -5.18 23.71 3.96
N ARG A 245 -5.68 24.18 5.13
CA ARG A 245 -5.01 25.23 5.90
C ARG A 245 -3.58 24.84 6.28
N MET A 246 -3.38 23.64 6.86
CA MET A 246 -2.04 23.17 7.24
C MET A 246 -1.12 22.99 6.02
N ALA A 247 -1.65 22.56 4.89
CA ALA A 247 -0.88 22.45 3.65
C ALA A 247 -0.37 23.83 3.20
N GLN A 248 -1.22 24.86 3.25
CA GLN A 248 -0.82 26.23 2.94
C GLN A 248 0.25 26.77 3.92
N GLU A 249 0.05 26.57 5.22
CA GLU A 249 0.99 26.98 6.27
C GLU A 249 2.37 26.31 6.15
N THR A 250 2.43 25.11 5.58
CA THR A 250 3.64 24.30 5.44
C THR A 250 4.26 24.35 4.03
N GLY A 251 3.66 25.14 3.12
CA GLY A 251 4.14 25.30 1.74
C GLY A 251 3.79 24.16 0.79
N MET A 252 2.91 23.22 1.20
CA MET A 252 2.42 22.09 0.40
C MET A 252 1.11 22.42 -0.28
N THR A 253 1.11 23.45 -1.12
CA THR A 253 -0.08 24.16 -1.61
C THR A 253 -0.85 23.45 -2.73
N ASP A 254 -0.40 22.28 -3.19
CA ASP A 254 -1.12 21.48 -4.19
C ASP A 254 -2.36 20.78 -3.62
N TRP A 255 -2.43 20.60 -2.29
CA TRP A 255 -3.59 20.03 -1.62
C TRP A 255 -4.69 21.08 -1.46
N THR A 256 -5.81 20.87 -2.16
CA THR A 256 -6.92 21.83 -2.26
C THR A 256 -8.27 21.17 -1.97
N SER A 257 -9.27 22.00 -1.71
CA SER A 257 -10.67 21.57 -1.63
C SER A 257 -11.37 21.89 -2.95
N VAL A 258 -12.01 20.90 -3.56
CA VAL A 258 -12.74 21.01 -4.82
C VAL A 258 -14.23 20.77 -4.64
N THR A 259 -15.04 21.46 -5.43
CA THR A 259 -16.51 21.38 -5.39
C THR A 259 -17.02 20.06 -5.97
N PRO A 260 -18.28 19.65 -5.66
CA PRO A 260 -18.89 18.47 -6.28
C PRO A 260 -18.86 18.46 -7.81
N GLN A 261 -19.04 19.62 -8.44
CA GLN A 261 -18.98 19.77 -9.90
C GLN A 261 -17.57 19.50 -10.44
N GLU A 262 -16.56 19.98 -9.76
CA GLU A 262 -15.15 19.71 -10.12
C GLU A 262 -14.78 18.25 -9.88
N VAL A 263 -15.27 17.63 -8.81
CA VAL A 263 -15.09 16.19 -8.56
C VAL A 263 -15.66 15.38 -9.73
N GLU A 264 -16.88 15.68 -10.18
CA GLU A 264 -17.49 14.99 -11.32
C GLU A 264 -16.69 15.21 -12.60
N ARG A 265 -16.21 16.41 -12.85
CA ARG A 265 -15.35 16.73 -14.01
C ARG A 265 -14.03 15.97 -13.99
N LEU A 266 -13.35 15.90 -12.81
CA LEU A 266 -12.03 15.31 -12.64
C LEU A 266 -12.06 13.78 -12.62
N SER A 267 -13.06 13.18 -11.98
CA SER A 267 -13.09 11.74 -11.69
C SER A 267 -14.31 11.00 -12.23
N GLY A 268 -15.35 11.73 -12.60
CA GLY A 268 -16.68 11.19 -12.92
C GLY A 268 -17.52 10.83 -11.69
N MET A 269 -16.99 10.92 -10.47
CA MET A 269 -17.73 10.66 -9.23
C MET A 269 -18.77 11.77 -8.98
N LYS A 270 -19.96 11.36 -8.54
CA LYS A 270 -20.99 12.25 -8.00
C LYS A 270 -20.93 12.23 -6.49
N VAL A 271 -20.55 13.35 -5.89
CA VAL A 271 -20.44 13.53 -4.45
C VAL A 271 -21.39 14.65 -3.98
N LYS A 272 -21.72 14.64 -2.67
CA LYS A 272 -22.61 15.65 -2.08
C LYS A 272 -21.84 16.81 -1.44
N HIS A 273 -20.59 16.60 -1.10
CA HIS A 273 -19.75 17.53 -0.33
C HIS A 273 -18.44 17.77 -1.08
N ASN A 274 -17.71 18.79 -0.67
CA ASN A 274 -16.38 19.04 -1.20
C ASN A 274 -15.44 17.86 -0.96
N ALA A 275 -14.51 17.66 -1.87
CA ALA A 275 -13.49 16.63 -1.83
C ALA A 275 -12.09 17.22 -1.75
N GLY A 276 -11.12 16.44 -1.29
CA GLY A 276 -9.71 16.78 -1.40
C GLY A 276 -9.18 16.50 -2.81
N PHE A 277 -8.28 17.35 -3.29
CA PHE A 277 -7.58 17.17 -4.55
C PHE A 277 -6.11 17.52 -4.42
N SER A 278 -5.24 16.69 -4.98
CA SER A 278 -3.81 16.95 -5.14
C SER A 278 -3.40 16.71 -6.58
N ILE A 279 -2.85 17.73 -7.24
CA ILE A 279 -2.33 17.59 -8.61
C ILE A 279 -0.98 16.84 -8.65
N ALA A 280 -0.27 16.76 -7.53
CA ALA A 280 1.03 16.09 -7.45
C ALA A 280 0.95 14.56 -7.55
N ALA A 281 -0.21 13.97 -7.35
CA ALA A 281 -0.41 12.54 -7.45
C ALA A 281 -0.51 12.03 -8.90
N ALA A 282 -0.22 10.75 -9.08
CA ALA A 282 -0.21 10.10 -10.39
C ALA A 282 -0.86 8.72 -10.35
N SER A 283 -1.17 8.17 -11.50
CA SER A 283 -1.46 6.76 -11.71
C SER A 283 -0.35 6.10 -12.54
N PHE A 284 -0.17 4.81 -12.40
CA PHE A 284 0.83 4.05 -13.15
C PHE A 284 0.55 2.54 -13.12
N HIS A 285 1.30 1.78 -13.91
CA HIS A 285 1.31 0.32 -13.84
C HIS A 285 2.35 -0.17 -12.82
N PRO A 286 1.97 -0.57 -11.60
CA PRO A 286 2.89 -0.79 -10.48
C PRO A 286 3.85 -1.96 -10.70
N ALA A 287 3.40 -3.04 -11.34
CA ALA A 287 4.28 -4.18 -11.61
C ALA A 287 5.32 -3.85 -12.69
N LYS A 288 4.94 -3.15 -13.77
CA LYS A 288 5.89 -2.68 -14.80
C LYS A 288 6.96 -1.77 -14.20
N TRP A 289 6.60 -0.93 -13.23
CA TRP A 289 7.56 -0.10 -12.49
C TRP A 289 8.64 -0.95 -11.80
N VAL A 290 8.24 -1.93 -10.99
CA VAL A 290 9.19 -2.81 -10.28
C VAL A 290 10.06 -3.60 -11.27
N TRP A 291 9.45 -4.15 -12.33
CA TRP A 291 10.18 -4.91 -13.35
C TRP A 291 11.20 -4.03 -14.09
N SER A 292 10.83 -2.79 -14.40
CA SER A 292 11.74 -1.83 -15.06
C SER A 292 12.92 -1.46 -14.18
N LEU A 293 12.69 -1.22 -12.89
CA LEU A 293 13.74 -0.93 -11.91
C LEU A 293 14.73 -2.10 -11.80
N LEU A 294 14.23 -3.32 -11.60
CA LEU A 294 15.07 -4.51 -11.46
C LEU A 294 15.83 -4.81 -12.76
N THR A 295 15.16 -4.74 -13.92
CA THR A 295 15.80 -4.97 -15.22
C THR A 295 16.92 -3.96 -15.47
N SER A 296 16.68 -2.67 -15.18
CA SER A 296 17.69 -1.61 -15.28
C SER A 296 18.85 -1.85 -14.33
N ALA A 297 18.55 -2.23 -13.08
CA ALA A 297 19.58 -2.53 -12.09
C ALA A 297 20.48 -3.70 -12.50
N MET A 298 19.90 -4.80 -12.96
CA MET A 298 20.67 -5.98 -13.42
C MET A 298 21.57 -5.68 -14.62
N ARG A 299 21.13 -4.82 -15.55
CA ARG A 299 21.96 -4.37 -16.68
C ARG A 299 23.25 -3.66 -16.25
N SER A 300 23.29 -3.10 -15.03
CA SER A 300 24.52 -2.49 -14.48
C SER A 300 25.63 -3.50 -14.20
N GLY A 301 25.31 -4.80 -14.15
CA GLY A 301 26.23 -5.87 -13.74
C GLY A 301 26.57 -5.88 -12.24
N ARG A 302 25.98 -4.97 -11.44
CA ARG A 302 26.24 -4.84 -9.98
C ARG A 302 25.12 -5.39 -9.12
N VAL A 303 23.98 -5.76 -9.72
CA VAL A 303 22.80 -6.30 -9.05
C VAL A 303 22.43 -7.64 -9.67
N GLU A 304 22.15 -8.60 -8.80
CA GLU A 304 21.60 -9.91 -9.18
C GLU A 304 20.27 -10.11 -8.46
N PHE A 305 19.28 -10.68 -9.15
CA PHE A 305 17.96 -10.96 -8.61
C PHE A 305 17.69 -12.46 -8.54
N TYR A 306 17.23 -12.93 -7.38
CA TYR A 306 16.93 -14.34 -7.09
C TYR A 306 15.48 -14.48 -6.63
N SER A 307 14.60 -14.79 -7.57
CA SER A 307 13.20 -15.12 -7.28
C SER A 307 13.07 -16.48 -6.58
N ARG A 308 11.95 -16.72 -5.93
CA ARG A 308 11.62 -17.98 -5.24
C ARG A 308 12.69 -18.45 -4.27
N THR A 309 13.34 -17.47 -3.64
CA THR A 309 14.40 -17.67 -2.65
C THR A 309 13.96 -17.05 -1.33
N LYS A 310 13.25 -17.84 -0.51
CA LYS A 310 12.74 -17.38 0.78
C LYS A 310 13.89 -17.29 1.78
N VAL A 311 14.09 -16.11 2.36
CA VAL A 311 14.95 -15.94 3.54
C VAL A 311 14.25 -16.51 4.75
N LEU A 312 14.96 -17.34 5.51
CA LEU A 312 14.46 -18.06 6.69
C LEU A 312 14.98 -17.42 7.97
N LYS A 313 16.22 -16.90 7.95
CA LYS A 313 16.89 -16.30 9.10
C LYS A 313 17.99 -15.37 8.64
N VAL A 314 18.23 -14.30 9.39
CA VAL A 314 19.40 -13.45 9.29
C VAL A 314 20.14 -13.57 10.63
N GLU A 315 21.40 -13.96 10.58
CA GLU A 315 22.28 -14.08 11.76
C GLU A 315 23.46 -13.13 11.62
N ARG A 316 23.82 -12.49 12.70
CA ARG A 316 25.09 -11.75 12.75
C ARG A 316 26.27 -12.71 12.66
N ASN A 317 27.27 -12.36 11.85
CA ASN A 317 28.50 -13.13 11.64
C ASN A 317 29.71 -12.19 11.57
N GLY A 318 30.39 -11.97 12.69
CA GLY A 318 31.44 -10.96 12.78
C GLY A 318 30.88 -9.55 12.54
N ASP A 319 31.49 -8.83 11.59
CA ASP A 319 31.07 -7.49 11.17
C ASP A 319 29.96 -7.50 10.10
N GLY A 320 29.54 -8.66 9.65
CA GLY A 320 28.48 -8.86 8.66
C GLY A 320 27.40 -9.82 9.12
N TYR A 321 26.77 -10.44 8.15
CA TYR A 321 25.61 -11.32 8.37
C TYR A 321 25.71 -12.61 7.56
N ARG A 322 25.07 -13.64 8.09
CA ARG A 322 24.77 -14.89 7.40
C ARG A 322 23.27 -14.95 7.11
N VAL A 323 22.91 -14.94 5.84
CA VAL A 323 21.53 -14.97 5.37
C VAL A 323 21.17 -16.38 4.94
N HIS A 324 20.37 -17.07 5.78
CA HIS A 324 19.88 -18.41 5.51
C HIS A 324 18.65 -18.38 4.63
N THR A 325 18.66 -19.09 3.53
CA THR A 325 17.55 -19.13 2.58
C THR A 325 17.06 -20.55 2.30
N SER A 326 15.92 -20.68 1.64
CA SER A 326 15.40 -21.98 1.16
C SER A 326 16.30 -22.66 0.12
N ARG A 327 17.35 -21.98 -0.38
CA ARG A 327 18.22 -22.45 -1.47
C ARG A 327 19.70 -22.46 -1.09
N GLY A 328 20.05 -22.08 0.12
CA GLY A 328 21.43 -22.03 0.61
C GLY A 328 21.68 -20.82 1.50
N VAL A 329 22.94 -20.53 1.73
CA VAL A 329 23.39 -19.44 2.63
C VAL A 329 24.22 -18.45 1.84
N ILE A 330 24.04 -17.17 2.13
CA ILE A 330 24.83 -16.05 1.58
C ILE A 330 25.45 -15.31 2.75
N GLU A 331 26.77 -15.08 2.70
CA GLU A 331 27.44 -14.13 3.59
C GLU A 331 27.22 -12.71 3.04
N ALA A 332 26.95 -11.73 3.91
CA ALA A 332 26.64 -10.36 3.50
C ALA A 332 27.31 -9.35 4.46
N ASP A 333 27.86 -8.27 3.90
CA ASP A 333 28.36 -7.15 4.70
C ASP A 333 27.19 -6.30 5.22
N HIS A 334 26.16 -6.12 4.38
CA HIS A 334 24.96 -5.36 4.69
C HIS A 334 23.70 -6.15 4.36
N VAL A 335 22.64 -5.97 5.18
CA VAL A 335 21.31 -6.55 4.90
C VAL A 335 20.26 -5.46 4.93
N VAL A 336 19.37 -5.42 3.92
CA VAL A 336 18.23 -4.52 3.89
C VAL A 336 16.93 -5.31 3.87
N ASN A 337 16.11 -5.14 4.90
CA ASN A 337 14.80 -5.76 5.03
C ASN A 337 13.76 -4.89 4.32
N ALA A 338 13.32 -5.36 3.15
CA ALA A 338 12.28 -4.76 2.31
C ALA A 338 11.02 -5.64 2.28
N THR A 339 10.74 -6.27 3.45
CA THR A 339 9.75 -7.34 3.61
C THR A 339 8.35 -6.84 4.01
N GLU A 340 8.19 -5.54 4.23
CA GLU A 340 6.93 -4.85 4.51
C GLU A 340 6.13 -5.58 5.62
N ALA A 341 4.89 -6.00 5.36
CA ALA A 341 4.02 -6.76 6.26
C ALA A 341 4.59 -8.12 6.71
N TYR A 342 5.56 -8.65 5.99
CA TYR A 342 6.20 -9.94 6.30
C TYR A 342 7.39 -9.79 7.27
N THR A 343 7.77 -8.57 7.62
CA THR A 343 8.89 -8.30 8.53
C THR A 343 8.79 -9.05 9.86
N PRO A 344 7.62 -9.17 10.53
CA PRO A 344 7.51 -9.91 11.78
C PRO A 344 7.82 -11.42 11.67
N LEU A 345 7.69 -12.00 10.48
CA LEU A 345 8.02 -13.42 10.26
C LEU A 345 9.52 -13.70 10.31
N LEU A 346 10.33 -12.68 9.98
CA LEU A 346 11.79 -12.77 9.97
C LEU A 346 12.40 -12.12 11.24
N HIS A 347 11.74 -11.09 11.75
CA HIS A 347 12.20 -10.26 12.86
C HIS A 347 11.11 -10.15 13.94
N PRO A 348 11.07 -11.09 14.92
CA PRO A 348 10.00 -11.18 15.93
C PRO A 348 9.78 -9.92 16.76
N GLN A 349 10.80 -9.06 16.93
CA GLN A 349 10.67 -7.80 17.67
C GLN A 349 9.65 -6.83 17.03
N PHE A 350 9.29 -7.03 15.76
CA PHE A 350 8.27 -6.26 15.07
C PHE A 350 6.85 -6.88 15.14
N HIS A 351 6.66 -7.99 15.86
CA HIS A 351 5.38 -8.70 15.89
C HIS A 351 4.19 -7.82 16.26
N ASP A 352 4.37 -6.92 17.25
CA ASP A 352 3.34 -5.96 17.67
C ASP A 352 3.63 -4.53 17.16
N ARG A 353 4.55 -4.37 16.21
CA ARG A 353 4.97 -3.08 15.65
C ARG A 353 4.70 -2.95 14.15
N ILE A 354 4.54 -4.06 13.46
CA ILE A 354 4.05 -4.10 12.07
C ILE A 354 2.95 -5.16 12.03
N LEU A 355 1.69 -4.70 12.02
CA LEU A 355 0.52 -5.58 12.01
C LEU A 355 0.12 -5.90 10.58
N PRO A 356 0.27 -7.15 10.12
CA PRO A 356 -0.24 -7.58 8.83
C PRO A 356 -1.76 -7.42 8.78
N THR A 357 -2.25 -6.75 7.75
CA THR A 357 -3.68 -6.51 7.53
C THR A 357 -4.02 -6.87 6.10
N GLN A 358 -5.05 -7.69 5.93
CA GLN A 358 -5.49 -8.09 4.60
C GLN A 358 -6.38 -7.02 3.98
N THR A 359 -6.09 -6.69 2.73
CA THR A 359 -6.92 -5.87 1.87
C THR A 359 -7.41 -6.69 0.69
N GLN A 360 -8.37 -6.19 -0.05
CA GLN A 360 -8.90 -6.90 -1.21
C GLN A 360 -9.16 -5.94 -2.36
N ALA A 361 -8.91 -6.43 -3.57
CA ALA A 361 -9.26 -5.76 -4.79
C ALA A 361 -9.87 -6.72 -5.81
N ALA A 362 -10.51 -6.15 -6.81
CA ALA A 362 -11.05 -6.87 -7.95
C ALA A 362 -10.89 -6.02 -9.22
N SER A 363 -10.94 -6.69 -10.37
CA SER A 363 -11.03 -6.02 -11.67
C SER A 363 -12.00 -6.74 -12.57
N GLY A 364 -12.51 -6.03 -13.56
CA GLY A 364 -13.46 -6.58 -14.51
C GLY A 364 -13.65 -5.70 -15.74
N LEU A 365 -14.51 -6.19 -16.64
CA LEU A 365 -14.88 -5.51 -17.88
C LEU A 365 -16.22 -4.77 -17.71
N GLY A 366 -16.37 -3.63 -18.38
CA GLY A 366 -17.49 -2.72 -18.19
C GLY A 366 -17.22 -1.77 -17.01
N GLY A 367 -18.26 -1.58 -16.17
CA GLY A 367 -18.21 -0.59 -15.09
C GLY A 367 -18.80 0.75 -15.51
N PRO A 368 -18.68 1.78 -14.66
CA PRO A 368 -19.20 3.11 -14.96
C PRO A 368 -18.56 3.71 -16.21
N GLU A 369 -19.36 4.20 -17.17
CA GLU A 369 -18.86 4.80 -18.40
C GLU A 369 -18.13 6.13 -18.15
N ASN A 370 -18.53 6.85 -17.09
CA ASN A 370 -18.02 8.18 -16.76
C ASN A 370 -16.78 8.17 -15.84
N ILE A 371 -16.31 7.00 -15.38
CA ILE A 371 -15.06 6.93 -14.64
C ILE A 371 -13.89 7.41 -15.51
N LYS A 372 -13.10 8.35 -14.99
CA LYS A 372 -11.99 8.94 -15.74
C LYS A 372 -10.75 8.06 -15.63
N PRO A 373 -10.04 7.82 -16.75
CA PRO A 373 -8.71 7.19 -16.70
C PRO A 373 -7.66 8.19 -16.19
N HIS A 374 -6.50 7.69 -15.81
CA HIS A 374 -5.28 8.44 -15.47
C HIS A 374 -5.32 9.30 -14.21
N VAL A 375 -6.48 9.53 -13.62
CA VAL A 375 -6.62 10.21 -12.33
C VAL A 375 -6.75 9.18 -11.21
N ALA A 376 -6.11 9.42 -10.07
CA ALA A 376 -6.29 8.64 -8.86
C ALA A 376 -7.66 8.98 -8.23
N ILE A 377 -8.46 7.97 -7.92
CA ILE A 377 -9.83 8.17 -7.42
C ILE A 377 -10.02 7.40 -6.11
N SER A 378 -10.33 8.13 -5.05
CA SER A 378 -10.70 7.53 -3.76
C SER A 378 -12.10 7.97 -3.37
N GLY A 379 -12.99 6.99 -3.17
CA GLY A 379 -14.19 7.17 -2.38
C GLY A 379 -13.85 7.25 -0.88
N THR A 380 -14.84 7.26 -0.03
CA THR A 380 -14.61 7.27 1.44
C THR A 380 -14.16 5.91 1.97
N ARG A 381 -14.43 4.82 1.24
CA ARG A 381 -14.15 3.45 1.69
C ARG A 381 -13.54 2.54 0.61
N ALA A 382 -13.35 3.04 -0.60
CA ALA A 382 -12.83 2.25 -1.71
C ALA A 382 -12.04 3.13 -2.67
N PHE A 383 -11.12 2.51 -3.40
CA PHE A 383 -10.37 3.11 -4.49
C PHE A 383 -10.93 2.61 -5.82
N PHE A 384 -10.88 3.47 -6.83
CA PHE A 384 -11.33 3.15 -8.18
C PHE A 384 -10.26 3.55 -9.18
N ALA A 385 -10.02 2.71 -10.17
CA ALA A 385 -9.13 3.04 -11.26
C ALA A 385 -9.68 2.50 -12.58
N LYS A 386 -9.55 3.26 -13.65
CA LYS A 386 -9.81 2.79 -15.00
C LYS A 386 -8.49 2.64 -15.74
N HIS A 387 -8.26 1.44 -16.23
CA HIS A 387 -7.04 1.08 -16.91
C HIS A 387 -7.38 0.33 -18.20
N HIS A 388 -7.25 0.99 -19.35
CA HIS A 388 -7.79 0.55 -20.63
C HIS A 388 -9.30 0.24 -20.52
N ASP A 389 -9.69 -0.99 -20.87
CA ASP A 389 -11.08 -1.45 -20.78
C ASP A 389 -11.45 -2.05 -19.42
N ALA A 390 -10.48 -2.16 -18.52
CA ALA A 390 -10.70 -2.70 -17.17
C ALA A 390 -10.97 -1.58 -16.17
N VAL A 391 -11.89 -1.84 -15.26
CA VAL A 391 -12.10 -1.05 -14.05
C VAL A 391 -11.58 -1.87 -12.87
N LEU A 392 -10.78 -1.24 -12.01
CA LEU A 392 -10.27 -1.81 -10.79
C LEU A 392 -10.98 -1.18 -9.59
N ILE A 393 -11.27 -2.01 -8.61
CA ILE A 393 -11.82 -1.59 -7.33
C ILE A 393 -11.01 -2.22 -6.20
N GLY A 394 -10.70 -1.45 -5.17
CA GLY A 394 -9.96 -1.93 -4.02
C GLY A 394 -10.47 -1.35 -2.71
N SER A 395 -10.10 -1.96 -1.60
CA SER A 395 -10.55 -1.54 -0.29
C SER A 395 -9.44 -0.96 0.57
N ASP A 396 -9.78 0.10 1.27
CA ASP A 396 -9.04 0.60 2.41
C ASP A 396 -9.82 0.35 3.72
N ALA A 397 -11.11 0.66 3.72
CA ALA A 397 -11.96 0.59 4.90
C ALA A 397 -12.50 -0.82 5.24
N THR A 398 -12.39 -1.79 4.32
CA THR A 398 -12.82 -3.17 4.55
C THR A 398 -11.72 -4.07 5.09
N ARG A 399 -10.53 -3.53 5.29
CA ARG A 399 -9.41 -4.25 5.89
C ARG A 399 -9.76 -4.74 7.29
N VAL A 400 -9.43 -5.99 7.55
CA VAL A 400 -9.56 -6.61 8.86
C VAL A 400 -8.19 -7.06 9.29
N PRO A 401 -7.68 -6.62 10.47
CA PRO A 401 -6.45 -7.12 11.02
C PRO A 401 -6.62 -8.60 11.37
N ASP A 402 -5.98 -9.50 10.64
CA ASP A 402 -6.00 -10.93 10.93
C ASP A 402 -4.64 -11.46 11.40
N ARG A 403 -3.62 -10.58 11.45
CA ARG A 403 -2.24 -10.88 11.84
C ARG A 403 -1.59 -12.00 11.02
N GLU A 404 -2.19 -12.36 9.91
CA GLU A 404 -1.64 -13.34 8.97
C GLU A 404 -0.95 -12.62 7.81
N ALA A 405 0.35 -12.74 7.67
CA ALA A 405 1.06 -12.33 6.47
C ALA A 405 0.95 -13.42 5.42
N GLY A 406 0.50 -13.07 4.23
CA GLY A 406 0.39 -14.02 3.12
C GLY A 406 -0.70 -13.65 2.11
N ILE A 407 -0.78 -14.46 1.06
CA ILE A 407 -1.82 -14.34 0.05
C ILE A 407 -2.98 -15.21 0.47
N ILE A 408 -4.09 -14.60 0.84
CA ILE A 408 -5.31 -15.29 1.21
C ILE A 408 -6.33 -15.27 0.07
N GLN A 409 -7.34 -16.12 0.17
CA GLN A 409 -8.42 -16.10 -0.81
C GLN A 409 -9.32 -14.87 -0.60
N PRO A 410 -9.62 -14.11 -1.69
CA PRO A 410 -10.55 -12.99 -1.60
C PRO A 410 -11.96 -13.46 -1.24
N SER A 411 -12.70 -12.61 -0.55
CA SER A 411 -14.09 -12.80 -0.17
C SER A 411 -15.01 -12.17 -1.22
N ARG A 412 -15.97 -12.94 -1.74
CA ARG A 412 -17.02 -12.40 -2.62
C ARG A 412 -17.92 -11.39 -1.92
N PHE A 413 -18.03 -11.48 -0.60
CA PHE A 413 -18.77 -10.49 0.18
C PHE A 413 -18.09 -9.13 0.10
N ILE A 414 -16.77 -9.07 0.28
CA ILE A 414 -15.99 -7.84 0.15
C ILE A 414 -16.08 -7.29 -1.28
N THR A 415 -15.92 -8.13 -2.30
CA THR A 415 -16.06 -7.68 -3.70
C THR A 415 -17.41 -7.03 -3.94
N LYS A 416 -18.49 -7.60 -3.44
CA LYS A 416 -19.83 -7.03 -3.59
C LYS A 416 -20.02 -5.74 -2.81
N PHE A 417 -19.42 -5.63 -1.62
CA PHE A 417 -19.38 -4.36 -0.89
C PHE A 417 -18.69 -3.26 -1.70
N LEU A 418 -17.53 -3.55 -2.29
CA LEU A 418 -16.80 -2.62 -3.14
C LEU A 418 -17.60 -2.17 -4.36
N LEU A 419 -18.36 -3.07 -4.98
CA LEU A 419 -19.27 -2.74 -6.07
C LEU A 419 -20.35 -1.76 -5.63
N GLY A 420 -20.91 -1.96 -4.44
CA GLY A 420 -21.88 -1.04 -3.84
C GLY A 420 -21.31 0.35 -3.56
N GLU A 421 -20.07 0.42 -3.07
CA GLU A 421 -19.38 1.68 -2.88
C GLU A 421 -19.19 2.41 -4.24
N MET A 422 -18.78 1.72 -5.29
CA MET A 422 -18.63 2.32 -6.62
C MET A 422 -19.97 2.82 -7.17
N GLU A 423 -21.07 2.07 -7.00
CA GLU A 423 -22.39 2.49 -7.44
C GLU A 423 -22.87 3.75 -6.70
N SER A 424 -22.53 3.92 -5.44
CA SER A 424 -22.91 5.10 -4.67
C SER A 424 -22.39 6.40 -5.27
N TYR A 425 -21.28 6.34 -6.02
CA TYR A 425 -20.66 7.48 -6.67
C TYR A 425 -21.02 7.63 -8.15
N TYR A 426 -21.25 6.52 -8.84
CA TYR A 426 -21.38 6.54 -10.31
C TYR A 426 -22.80 6.19 -10.79
N GLY A 427 -23.69 5.74 -9.89
CA GLY A 427 -24.99 5.21 -10.23
C GLY A 427 -24.90 3.78 -10.78
N PRO A 428 -26.03 3.21 -11.24
CA PRO A 428 -26.09 1.84 -11.75
C PRO A 428 -25.23 1.61 -12.98
N TYR A 429 -24.54 0.49 -13.03
CA TYR A 429 -23.66 0.10 -14.15
C TYR A 429 -23.71 -1.42 -14.37
N ARG A 430 -23.16 -1.87 -15.51
CA ARG A 430 -22.94 -3.29 -15.79
C ARG A 430 -21.47 -3.60 -15.66
N TYR A 431 -21.15 -4.70 -14.98
CA TYR A 431 -19.78 -5.07 -14.70
C TYR A 431 -19.62 -6.58 -14.65
N GLN A 432 -18.56 -7.10 -15.25
CA GLN A 432 -18.20 -8.50 -15.17
C GLN A 432 -16.86 -8.64 -14.47
N ILE A 433 -16.87 -9.20 -13.26
CA ILE A 433 -15.64 -9.50 -12.49
C ILE A 433 -14.86 -10.59 -13.20
N THR A 434 -13.63 -10.30 -13.57
CA THR A 434 -12.67 -11.25 -14.17
C THR A 434 -11.60 -11.69 -13.20
N ASN A 435 -11.24 -10.81 -12.25
CA ASN A 435 -10.19 -11.07 -11.27
C ASN A 435 -10.62 -10.62 -9.88
N GLU A 436 -10.23 -11.39 -8.88
CA GLU A 436 -10.33 -11.04 -7.45
C GLU A 436 -9.03 -11.45 -6.76
N TRP A 437 -8.47 -10.60 -5.95
CA TRP A 437 -7.27 -10.92 -5.18
C TRP A 437 -7.23 -10.22 -3.84
N SER A 438 -6.41 -10.72 -2.93
CA SER A 438 -6.07 -10.06 -1.67
C SER A 438 -4.61 -9.60 -1.68
N GLY A 439 -4.29 -8.68 -0.79
CA GLY A 439 -2.94 -8.23 -0.50
C GLY A 439 -2.75 -8.00 0.99
N THR A 440 -1.53 -8.19 1.47
CA THR A 440 -1.19 -7.92 2.87
C THR A 440 -0.46 -6.59 2.96
N VAL A 441 -0.91 -5.72 3.84
CA VAL A 441 -0.31 -4.41 4.14
C VAL A 441 0.12 -4.38 5.60
N GLY A 442 1.32 -3.91 5.89
CA GLY A 442 1.85 -3.77 7.25
C GLY A 442 1.49 -2.41 7.85
N PHE A 443 0.79 -2.41 8.98
CA PHE A 443 0.42 -1.20 9.72
C PHE A 443 1.27 -1.07 10.98
N THR A 444 1.96 0.04 11.11
CA THR A 444 2.63 0.46 12.35
C THR A 444 1.63 1.12 13.30
N PRO A 445 1.91 1.19 14.62
CA PRO A 445 1.02 1.83 15.60
C PRO A 445 0.76 3.31 15.34
N ASP A 446 1.73 4.02 14.75
CA ASP A 446 1.60 5.42 14.33
C ASP A 446 1.11 5.57 12.89
N GLU A 447 0.92 4.46 12.18
CA GLU A 447 0.51 4.37 10.78
C GLU A 447 1.50 5.00 9.78
N PHE A 448 2.80 5.10 10.13
CA PHE A 448 3.84 5.63 9.24
C PHE A 448 4.99 4.65 9.04
N PRO A 449 5.69 4.77 7.88
CA PRO A 449 6.75 3.84 7.51
C PRO A 449 7.95 3.93 8.44
N ILE A 450 8.69 2.84 8.47
CA ILE A 450 10.02 2.75 9.06
C ILE A 450 11.03 2.86 7.93
N VAL A 451 12.01 3.76 8.07
CA VAL A 451 13.14 3.90 7.14
C VAL A 451 14.39 4.14 7.97
N GLY A 452 15.25 3.15 8.12
CA GLY A 452 16.44 3.34 8.97
C GLY A 452 17.27 2.10 9.23
N VAL A 453 18.15 2.22 10.20
CA VAL A 453 19.02 1.17 10.72
C VAL A 453 18.24 0.35 11.74
N MET A 454 18.33 -0.98 11.66
CA MET A 454 17.63 -1.88 12.59
C MET A 454 18.41 -2.15 13.86
N ASP A 455 19.72 -2.16 13.74
CA ASP A 455 20.66 -2.40 14.83
C ASP A 455 21.84 -1.43 14.73
N ASP A 456 22.80 -1.53 15.65
CA ASP A 456 23.98 -0.65 15.70
C ASP A 456 24.97 -0.91 14.55
N HIS A 457 24.63 -1.76 13.57
CA HIS A 457 25.54 -2.17 12.52
C HIS A 457 25.05 -1.81 11.11
N ARG A 458 24.95 -2.87 10.27
CA ARG A 458 24.75 -2.76 8.83
C ARG A 458 23.48 -3.48 8.38
N GLN A 459 22.50 -3.57 9.30
CA GLN A 459 21.17 -4.07 8.99
C GLN A 459 20.15 -2.92 8.95
N TYR A 460 19.41 -2.85 7.85
CA TYR A 460 18.48 -1.75 7.56
C TYR A 460 17.07 -2.29 7.34
N ILE A 461 16.09 -1.40 7.46
CA ILE A 461 14.69 -1.69 7.19
C ILE A 461 14.01 -0.55 6.45
N ILE A 462 13.18 -0.91 5.48
CA ILE A 462 12.13 -0.05 4.91
C ILE A 462 10.86 -0.90 4.89
N GLY A 463 9.88 -0.56 5.73
CA GLY A 463 8.66 -1.35 5.89
C GLY A 463 7.60 -0.67 6.75
N GLY A 464 6.51 -1.40 7.04
CA GLY A 464 5.40 -0.85 7.80
C GLY A 464 4.72 0.32 7.09
N MET A 465 4.47 0.18 5.78
CA MET A 465 4.07 1.27 4.89
C MET A 465 2.68 1.83 5.14
N ALA A 466 1.84 1.14 5.90
CA ALA A 466 0.46 1.52 6.21
C ALA A 466 -0.36 1.95 4.97
N GLY A 467 -0.13 1.28 3.83
CA GLY A 467 -0.75 1.58 2.54
C GLY A 467 -0.02 2.61 1.66
N SER A 468 1.01 3.30 2.17
CA SER A 468 1.70 4.39 1.47
C SER A 468 2.98 3.96 0.75
N GLY A 469 3.11 2.70 0.33
CA GLY A 469 4.34 2.16 -0.26
C GLY A 469 4.83 2.93 -1.49
N THR A 470 3.94 3.42 -2.34
CA THR A 470 4.29 4.21 -3.53
C THR A 470 4.80 5.62 -3.20
N ALA A 471 4.43 6.15 -2.03
CA ALA A 471 4.88 7.46 -1.56
C ALA A 471 6.27 7.44 -0.90
N VAL A 472 6.79 6.25 -0.57
CA VAL A 472 7.96 6.10 0.31
C VAL A 472 9.09 5.32 -0.32
N SER A 473 8.78 4.23 -1.02
CA SER A 473 9.76 3.20 -1.35
C SER A 473 10.91 3.70 -2.21
N PHE A 474 10.67 4.62 -3.15
CA PHE A 474 11.71 5.02 -4.10
C PHE A 474 12.73 5.96 -3.46
N ASN A 475 12.27 7.01 -2.78
CA ASN A 475 13.14 7.90 -2.04
C ASN A 475 13.78 7.20 -0.82
N GLY A 476 13.01 6.38 -0.08
CA GLY A 476 13.55 5.58 1.01
C GLY A 476 14.66 4.63 0.58
N GLY A 477 14.49 3.98 -0.58
CA GLY A 477 15.53 3.15 -1.19
C GLY A 477 16.80 3.94 -1.51
N ARG A 478 16.65 5.17 -2.05
CA ARG A 478 17.76 6.09 -2.30
C ARG A 478 18.51 6.43 -1.01
N CYS A 479 17.78 6.78 0.05
CA CYS A 479 18.35 7.13 1.35
C CYS A 479 19.18 5.99 1.94
N ILE A 480 18.63 4.78 1.95
CA ILE A 480 19.38 3.62 2.48
C ILE A 480 20.62 3.31 1.63
N VAL A 481 20.53 3.36 0.30
CA VAL A 481 21.69 3.17 -0.58
C VAL A 481 22.75 4.24 -0.31
N ASN A 482 22.37 5.51 -0.16
CA ASN A 482 23.30 6.59 0.18
C ASN A 482 23.99 6.34 1.53
N ARG A 483 23.27 5.92 2.55
CA ARG A 483 23.83 5.57 3.87
C ARG A 483 24.82 4.41 3.79
N ILE A 484 24.52 3.34 3.06
CA ILE A 484 25.43 2.21 2.84
C ILE A 484 26.71 2.66 2.12
N LEU A 485 26.61 3.62 1.20
CA LEU A 485 27.75 4.17 0.46
C LEU A 485 28.46 5.31 1.19
N GLY A 486 28.09 5.64 2.44
CA GLY A 486 28.69 6.70 3.25
C GLY A 486 28.43 8.12 2.72
N LYS A 487 27.35 8.32 1.95
CA LYS A 487 26.93 9.64 1.49
C LYS A 487 26.09 10.34 2.55
N THR A 488 26.15 11.66 2.58
CA THR A 488 25.31 12.49 3.47
C THR A 488 23.84 12.47 3.04
N ASP A 489 22.94 12.54 4.03
CA ASP A 489 21.52 12.68 3.79
C ASP A 489 21.20 14.07 3.19
N GLU A 490 20.19 14.15 2.34
CA GLU A 490 19.66 15.38 1.76
C GLU A 490 18.48 15.93 2.58
N PRO A 491 18.12 17.23 2.46
CA PRO A 491 17.09 17.85 3.30
C PRO A 491 15.71 17.18 3.25
N ASP A 492 15.37 16.54 2.11
CA ASP A 492 14.06 15.87 1.90
C ASP A 492 14.18 14.36 2.02
N ASP A 493 15.14 13.86 2.76
CA ASP A 493 15.33 12.47 3.09
C ASP A 493 14.47 12.07 4.32
N TYR A 494 14.64 10.82 4.76
CA TYR A 494 13.96 10.29 5.94
C TYR A 494 14.87 10.44 7.18
N PRO A 495 14.77 11.54 7.95
CA PRO A 495 15.59 11.73 9.13
C PRO A 495 15.38 10.62 10.16
N PRO A 496 16.47 10.03 10.73
CA PRO A 496 16.38 8.94 11.69
C PRO A 496 15.55 9.26 12.93
N GLU A 497 15.55 10.51 13.37
CA GLU A 497 14.80 11.01 14.53
C GLU A 497 13.27 10.91 14.35
N TYR A 498 12.78 10.76 13.11
CA TYR A 498 11.34 10.50 12.84
C TYR A 498 11.10 9.09 12.33
N PHE A 499 12.01 8.50 11.54
CA PHE A 499 11.73 7.29 10.77
C PHE A 499 12.47 6.04 11.23
N SER A 500 13.41 6.15 12.19
CA SER A 500 14.10 5.01 12.78
C SER A 500 13.11 4.01 13.42
N PRO A 501 13.36 2.69 13.33
CA PRO A 501 12.55 1.68 14.02
C PRO A 501 12.53 1.85 15.54
N THR A 502 13.54 2.51 16.14
CA THR A 502 13.61 2.75 17.60
C THR A 502 12.43 3.57 18.11
N ARG A 503 11.84 4.46 17.29
CA ARG A 503 10.64 5.21 17.67
C ARG A 503 9.46 4.30 18.06
N LEU A 504 9.40 3.08 17.49
CA LEU A 504 8.35 2.10 17.74
C LEU A 504 8.79 0.98 18.72
N LEU A 505 10.07 0.62 18.68
CA LEU A 505 10.62 -0.45 19.50
C LEU A 505 10.93 0.01 20.93
N ASP A 506 11.44 1.23 21.06
CA ASP A 506 11.82 1.83 22.35
C ASP A 506 11.55 3.36 22.33
N PRO A 507 10.29 3.79 22.32
CA PRO A 507 9.91 5.19 22.14
C PRO A 507 10.37 6.12 23.28
N LEU A 508 10.61 5.57 24.49
CA LEU A 508 11.08 6.37 25.63
C LEU A 508 12.57 6.73 25.52
N ASN A 509 13.38 5.83 24.99
CA ASN A 509 14.81 6.06 24.79
C ASN A 509 15.16 6.50 23.36
N HIS A 510 14.17 6.54 22.46
CA HIS A 510 14.38 7.06 21.13
C HIS A 510 14.75 8.54 21.17
N GLN A 511 15.77 8.90 20.39
CA GLN A 511 16.21 10.30 20.25
C GLN A 511 15.26 11.03 19.29
N TRP A 512 14.20 11.58 19.86
CA TRP A 512 13.30 12.48 19.13
C TRP A 512 14.01 13.81 18.87
N PRO A 513 13.69 14.50 17.78
CA PRO A 513 14.27 15.82 17.54
C PRO A 513 13.85 16.78 18.66
N ASP A 514 14.76 17.71 18.99
CA ASP A 514 14.44 18.78 19.92
C ASP A 514 13.27 19.60 19.38
N ALA A 515 12.32 19.92 20.23
CA ALA A 515 11.30 20.89 19.89
C ALA A 515 12.03 22.22 19.64
N GLU A 516 12.10 22.65 18.39
CA GLU A 516 12.64 23.98 18.08
C GLU A 516 11.83 25.02 18.88
N ARG A 517 12.51 25.66 19.83
CA ARG A 517 11.91 26.68 20.72
C ARG A 517 11.69 27.98 19.98
#